data_c515f6a2c453f520546e0b335be145cd
#
_entry.id   c515f6a2c453f520546e0b335be145cd
#
_cell.length_a   1.000
_cell.length_b   1.000
_cell.length_c   1.000
_cell.angle_alpha   90.00
_cell.angle_beta   90.00
_cell.angle_gamma   90.00
#
_symmetry.space_group_name_H-M   'P 1'
#
loop_
_entity.id
_entity.type
_entity.pdbx_description
1 polymer ?
#
loop_
_entity_poly.entity_id
_entity_poly.type
_entity_poly.pdbx_seq_one_letter_code
_entity_poly.pdbx_strand_id
1 'polypeptide(L)'
;AGEFFSVQMGFGASEVYDPLAQIEIPILGQYFNLVALFVFISNGTYRKVFLTAVLRSFESFKVQDLIIHKDYIISVLLKSISGLFEQALILSFPVLGTLLLVSIGMGIIAKASPQMNLLMLGFPLNEIIGFMILLIVMPVLMSAFGKIIDGSFEELLRLFARAEGGRV
;
A
#
# COMPACT_ATOMS: atom_id res chain seq x y z
N ALA A 1 -2.02 -3.62 0.48
CA ALA A 1 -1.22 -4.64 -0.24
C ALA A 1 -0.58 -5.63 0.75
N GLY A 2 0.26 -5.19 1.69
CA GLY A 2 0.96 -6.07 2.63
C GLY A 2 0.07 -6.98 3.47
N GLU A 3 -1.08 -6.50 3.88
CA GLU A 3 -2.08 -7.29 4.59
C GLU A 3 -2.63 -8.44 3.72
N PHE A 4 -2.98 -8.15 2.47
CA PHE A 4 -3.40 -9.19 1.52
C PHE A 4 -2.31 -10.25 1.30
N PHE A 5 -1.04 -9.85 1.24
CA PHE A 5 0.07 -10.78 1.13
C PHE A 5 0.20 -11.66 2.38
N SER A 6 0.11 -11.07 3.57
CA SER A 6 0.14 -11.79 4.85
C SER A 6 -0.88 -12.92 4.88
N VAL A 7 -2.13 -12.59 4.61
CA VAL A 7 -3.23 -13.57 4.64
C VAL A 7 -3.02 -14.65 3.59
N GLN A 8 -2.68 -14.28 2.35
CA GLN A 8 -2.56 -15.25 1.25
C GLN A 8 -1.33 -16.16 1.36
N MET A 9 -0.25 -15.66 1.97
CA MET A 9 0.95 -16.46 2.24
C MET A 9 0.78 -17.39 3.46
N GLY A 10 -0.30 -17.26 4.22
CA GLY A 10 -0.57 -18.09 5.39
C GLY A 10 -0.12 -17.48 6.72
N PHE A 11 0.42 -16.24 6.71
CA PHE A 11 0.79 -15.53 7.94
C PHE A 11 -0.40 -15.06 8.77
N GLY A 12 -1.63 -15.08 8.22
CA GLY A 12 -2.83 -14.75 8.97
C GLY A 12 -3.10 -15.66 10.17
N ALA A 13 -2.53 -16.88 10.15
CA ALA A 13 -2.61 -17.80 11.29
C ALA A 13 -1.57 -17.52 12.39
N SER A 14 -0.53 -16.73 12.09
CA SER A 14 0.57 -16.35 12.97
C SER A 14 0.54 -14.88 13.36
N GLU A 15 -0.57 -14.19 13.12
CA GLU A 15 -0.75 -12.81 13.57
C GLU A 15 -0.58 -12.74 15.08
N VAL A 16 0.42 -11.97 15.50
CA VAL A 16 0.68 -11.73 16.91
C VAL A 16 -0.39 -10.80 17.41
N TYR A 17 -1.34 -11.34 18.16
CA TYR A 17 -2.30 -10.55 18.90
C TYR A 17 -1.55 -9.75 19.98
N ASP A 18 -1.47 -8.45 19.85
CA ASP A 18 -1.00 -7.58 20.92
C ASP A 18 -2.17 -7.34 21.90
N PRO A 19 -2.14 -7.98 23.08
CA PRO A 19 -3.23 -7.85 24.05
C PRO A 19 -3.35 -6.45 24.64
N LEU A 20 -2.33 -5.59 24.52
CA LEU A 20 -2.34 -4.22 25.01
C LEU A 20 -2.93 -3.26 23.98
N ALA A 21 -2.62 -3.46 22.70
CA ALA A 21 -3.14 -2.63 21.61
C ALA A 21 -4.48 -3.13 21.05
N GLN A 22 -4.85 -4.39 21.31
CA GLN A 22 -6.02 -5.08 20.72
C GLN A 22 -6.04 -5.02 19.18
N ILE A 23 -4.88 -4.99 18.57
CA ILE A 23 -4.71 -4.86 17.12
C ILE A 23 -3.90 -6.05 16.62
N GLU A 24 -4.41 -6.72 15.59
CA GLU A 24 -3.68 -7.70 14.81
C GLU A 24 -2.81 -6.95 13.80
N ILE A 25 -1.50 -7.15 13.88
CA ILE A 25 -0.57 -6.42 13.02
C ILE A 25 0.02 -7.40 12.00
N PRO A 26 -0.34 -7.27 10.72
CA PRO A 26 0.20 -8.12 9.67
C PRO A 26 1.70 -7.82 9.46
N ILE A 27 2.54 -8.84 9.68
CA ILE A 27 4.02 -8.72 9.63
C ILE A 27 4.49 -8.15 8.29
N LEU A 28 3.94 -8.63 7.17
CA LEU A 28 4.27 -8.13 5.84
C LEU A 28 3.77 -6.70 5.62
N GLY A 29 2.64 -6.34 6.24
CA GLY A 29 2.14 -4.96 6.20
C GLY A 29 3.13 -3.99 6.83
N GLN A 30 3.70 -4.34 7.98
CA GLN A 30 4.75 -3.54 8.63
C GLN A 30 6.02 -3.46 7.80
N TYR A 31 6.45 -4.60 7.23
CA TYR A 31 7.61 -4.63 6.37
C TYR A 31 7.47 -3.67 5.18
N PHE A 32 6.32 -3.69 4.48
CA PHE A 32 6.05 -2.77 3.37
C PHE A 32 5.95 -1.31 3.82
N ASN A 33 5.45 -1.06 5.02
CA ASN A 33 5.43 0.28 5.59
C ASN A 33 6.86 0.81 5.82
N LEU A 34 7.78 -0.02 6.34
CA LEU A 34 9.18 0.33 6.49
C LEU A 34 9.87 0.56 5.13
N VAL A 35 9.58 -0.28 4.14
CA VAL A 35 10.09 -0.09 2.77
C VAL A 35 9.60 1.22 2.16
N ALA A 36 8.31 1.53 2.30
CA ALA A 36 7.74 2.78 1.81
C ALA A 36 8.36 4.00 2.51
N LEU A 37 8.56 3.91 3.82
CA LEU A 37 9.26 4.95 4.60
C LEU A 37 10.70 5.12 4.14
N PHE A 38 11.42 4.03 3.91
CA PHE A 38 12.78 4.06 3.37
C PHE A 38 12.83 4.75 2.00
N VAL A 39 11.92 4.41 1.09
CA VAL A 39 11.82 5.06 -0.24
C VAL A 39 11.51 6.55 -0.09
N PHE A 40 10.59 6.92 0.80
CA PHE A 40 10.23 8.31 1.08
C PHE A 40 11.43 9.15 1.55
N ILE A 41 12.25 8.58 2.44
CA ILE A 41 13.46 9.24 2.94
C ILE A 41 14.54 9.27 1.86
N SER A 42 14.79 8.16 1.17
CA SER A 42 15.85 8.02 0.16
C SER A 42 15.64 8.95 -1.03
N ASN A 43 14.41 9.12 -1.50
CA ASN A 43 14.08 10.02 -2.61
C ASN A 43 14.14 11.51 -2.21
N GLY A 44 14.34 11.82 -0.94
CA GLY A 44 14.36 13.21 -0.47
C GLY A 44 13.00 13.91 -0.52
N THR A 45 11.92 13.18 -0.76
CA THR A 45 10.54 13.71 -0.84
C THR A 45 10.11 14.35 0.48
N TYR A 46 10.65 13.86 1.62
CA TYR A 46 10.42 14.48 2.93
C TYR A 46 10.82 15.97 2.96
N ARG A 47 11.93 16.35 2.29
CA ARG A 47 12.35 17.76 2.21
C ARG A 47 11.35 18.59 1.43
N LYS A 48 10.85 18.07 0.29
CA LYS A 48 9.83 18.73 -0.51
C LYS A 48 8.54 18.92 0.30
N VAL A 49 8.11 17.90 1.05
CA VAL A 49 6.91 17.97 1.89
C VAL A 49 7.09 19.00 3.00
N PHE A 50 8.18 18.93 3.78
CA PHE A 50 8.39 19.88 4.90
C PHE A 50 8.62 21.31 4.43
N LEU A 51 9.48 21.52 3.44
CA LEU A 51 9.83 22.89 3.03
C LEU A 51 8.76 23.53 2.16
N THR A 52 8.09 22.78 1.28
CA THR A 52 7.14 23.36 0.33
C THR A 52 5.71 23.24 0.84
N ALA A 53 5.27 22.05 1.26
CA ALA A 53 3.89 21.84 1.65
C ALA A 53 3.55 22.57 2.95
N VAL A 54 4.42 22.51 3.96
CA VAL A 54 4.17 23.19 5.24
C VAL A 54 4.21 24.69 5.07
N LEU A 55 5.23 25.25 4.40
CA LEU A 55 5.31 26.70 4.19
C LEU A 55 4.14 27.21 3.35
N ARG A 56 3.83 26.57 2.24
CA ARG A 56 2.69 26.97 1.40
C ARG A 56 1.35 26.80 2.09
N SER A 57 1.19 25.82 2.97
CA SER A 57 -0.05 25.64 3.72
C SER A 57 -0.39 26.86 4.56
N PHE A 58 0.60 27.51 5.17
CA PHE A 58 0.38 28.72 5.95
C PHE A 58 0.05 29.95 5.09
N GLU A 59 0.56 30.01 3.86
CA GLU A 59 0.35 31.13 2.95
C GLU A 59 -0.95 31.01 2.14
N SER A 60 -1.31 29.78 1.73
CA SER A 60 -2.37 29.54 0.75
C SER A 60 -3.74 29.30 1.37
N PHE A 61 -3.82 28.72 2.58
CA PHE A 61 -5.11 28.37 3.18
C PHE A 61 -5.57 29.38 4.25
N LYS A 62 -6.59 30.18 3.91
CA LYS A 62 -7.43 30.84 4.91
C LYS A 62 -8.61 29.92 5.24
N VAL A 63 -9.04 29.92 6.49
CA VAL A 63 -10.19 29.11 6.95
C VAL A 63 -11.46 29.35 6.09
N GLN A 64 -11.60 30.55 5.55
CA GLN A 64 -12.72 30.92 4.67
C GLN A 64 -12.68 30.16 3.33
N ASP A 65 -11.49 29.94 2.74
CA ASP A 65 -11.32 29.24 1.47
C ASP A 65 -11.67 27.76 1.58
N LEU A 66 -11.45 27.15 2.76
CA LEU A 66 -11.83 25.78 3.05
C LEU A 66 -13.35 25.57 3.02
N ILE A 67 -14.11 26.56 3.49
CA ILE A 67 -15.58 26.50 3.51
C ILE A 67 -16.14 26.67 2.10
N ILE A 68 -15.59 27.61 1.32
CA ILE A 68 -16.06 27.92 -0.04
C ILE A 68 -15.77 26.76 -1.01
N HIS A 69 -14.61 26.10 -0.88
CA HIS A 69 -14.16 25.04 -1.80
C HIS A 69 -14.30 23.64 -1.22
N LYS A 70 -15.18 23.42 -0.22
CA LYS A 70 -15.35 22.13 0.47
C LYS A 70 -15.62 20.97 -0.49
N ASP A 71 -16.49 21.16 -1.48
CA ASP A 71 -16.89 20.10 -2.42
C ASP A 71 -15.73 19.69 -3.33
N TYR A 72 -14.89 20.65 -3.71
CA TYR A 72 -13.66 20.35 -4.45
C TYR A 72 -12.65 19.58 -3.60
N ILE A 73 -12.41 19.99 -2.37
CA ILE A 73 -11.51 19.30 -1.43
C ILE A 73 -11.98 17.86 -1.19
N ILE A 74 -13.28 17.67 -0.95
CA ILE A 74 -13.88 16.34 -0.81
C ILE A 74 -13.68 15.51 -2.06
N SER A 75 -13.90 16.06 -3.26
CA SER A 75 -13.71 15.33 -4.51
C SER A 75 -12.26 14.90 -4.74
N VAL A 76 -11.30 15.74 -4.37
CA VAL A 76 -9.86 15.40 -4.45
C VAL A 76 -9.51 14.32 -3.44
N LEU A 77 -9.97 14.42 -2.21
CA LEU A 77 -9.74 13.39 -1.19
C LEU A 77 -10.32 12.04 -1.62
N LEU A 78 -11.55 12.00 -2.11
CA LEU A 78 -12.18 10.78 -2.60
C LEU A 78 -11.41 10.19 -3.79
N LYS A 79 -10.97 11.03 -4.73
CA LYS A 79 -10.16 10.60 -5.87
C LYS A 79 -8.81 10.05 -5.44
N SER A 80 -8.14 10.70 -4.49
CA SER A 80 -6.85 10.25 -3.96
C SER A 80 -6.99 8.90 -3.24
N ILE A 81 -8.02 8.73 -2.39
CA ILE A 81 -8.30 7.48 -1.71
C ILE A 81 -8.60 6.37 -2.74
N SER A 82 -9.46 6.64 -3.73
CA SER A 82 -9.78 5.68 -4.79
C SER A 82 -8.52 5.28 -5.58
N GLY A 83 -7.67 6.25 -5.92
CA GLY A 83 -6.40 6.02 -6.62
C GLY A 83 -5.41 5.17 -5.79
N LEU A 84 -5.36 5.37 -4.47
CA LEU A 84 -4.54 4.54 -3.59
C LEU A 84 -5.01 3.08 -3.57
N PHE A 85 -6.33 2.85 -3.53
CA PHE A 85 -6.90 1.50 -3.61
C PHE A 85 -6.59 0.83 -4.94
N GLU A 86 -6.79 1.53 -6.06
CA GLU A 86 -6.49 1.02 -7.39
C GLU A 86 -5.01 0.62 -7.52
N GLN A 87 -4.11 1.49 -7.09
CA GLN A 87 -2.67 1.21 -7.13
C GLN A 87 -2.28 0.06 -6.19
N ALA A 88 -2.87 -0.02 -5.01
CA ALA A 88 -2.64 -1.13 -4.09
C ALA A 88 -3.06 -2.47 -4.71
N LEU A 89 -4.18 -2.53 -5.42
CA LEU A 89 -4.64 -3.72 -6.13
C LEU A 89 -3.70 -4.09 -7.29
N ILE A 90 -3.31 -3.12 -8.12
CA ILE A 90 -2.39 -3.34 -9.25
C ILE A 90 -1.06 -3.91 -8.75
N LEU A 91 -0.50 -3.35 -7.67
CA LEU A 91 0.76 -3.81 -7.08
C LEU A 91 0.63 -5.18 -6.43
N SER A 92 -0.55 -5.51 -5.91
CA SER A 92 -0.79 -6.80 -5.25
C SER A 92 -1.01 -7.93 -6.25
N PHE A 93 -1.50 -7.61 -7.45
CA PHE A 93 -1.96 -8.61 -8.43
C PHE A 93 -0.91 -9.66 -8.82
N PRO A 94 0.37 -9.33 -9.10
CA PRO A 94 1.38 -10.34 -9.46
C PRO A 94 1.58 -11.39 -8.36
N VAL A 95 1.60 -10.95 -7.10
CA VAL A 95 1.82 -11.83 -5.95
C VAL A 95 0.55 -12.66 -5.67
N LEU A 96 -0.59 -11.99 -5.55
CA LEU A 96 -1.87 -12.67 -5.28
C LEU A 96 -2.27 -13.63 -6.39
N GLY A 97 -2.07 -13.25 -7.66
CA GLY A 97 -2.36 -14.10 -8.82
C GLY A 97 -1.51 -15.36 -8.82
N THR A 98 -0.22 -15.25 -8.51
CA THR A 98 0.66 -16.43 -8.47
C THR A 98 0.32 -17.32 -7.29
N LEU A 99 0.07 -16.78 -6.10
CA LEU A 99 -0.34 -17.57 -4.93
C LEU A 99 -1.70 -18.25 -5.13
N LEU A 100 -2.61 -17.60 -5.87
CA LEU A 100 -3.86 -18.24 -6.27
C LEU A 100 -3.62 -19.46 -7.17
N LEU A 101 -2.72 -19.35 -8.15
CA LEU A 101 -2.36 -20.48 -9.02
C LEU A 101 -1.74 -21.63 -8.21
N VAL A 102 -0.88 -21.32 -7.23
CA VAL A 102 -0.33 -22.33 -6.30
C VAL A 102 -1.46 -23.02 -5.53
N SER A 103 -2.40 -22.26 -4.99
CA SER A 103 -3.54 -22.79 -4.23
C SER A 103 -4.42 -23.70 -5.09
N ILE A 104 -4.65 -23.34 -6.36
CA ILE A 104 -5.36 -24.20 -7.32
C ILE A 104 -4.57 -25.48 -7.59
N GLY A 105 -3.25 -25.38 -7.83
CA GLY A 105 -2.38 -26.53 -8.04
C GLY A 105 -2.41 -27.50 -6.85
N MET A 106 -2.33 -26.96 -5.63
CA MET A 106 -2.45 -27.74 -4.40
C MET A 106 -3.82 -28.44 -4.30
N GLY A 107 -4.90 -27.76 -4.69
CA GLY A 107 -6.24 -28.37 -4.73
C GLY A 107 -6.35 -29.55 -5.70
N ILE A 108 -5.64 -29.50 -6.83
CA ILE A 108 -5.57 -30.59 -7.80
C ILE A 108 -4.77 -31.77 -7.22
N ILE A 109 -3.63 -31.51 -6.60
CA ILE A 109 -2.79 -32.52 -5.93
C ILE A 109 -3.57 -33.23 -4.82
N ALA A 110 -4.35 -32.48 -4.05
CA ALA A 110 -5.23 -33.02 -3.03
C ALA A 110 -6.20 -34.06 -3.56
N LYS A 111 -6.76 -33.77 -4.69
CA LYS A 111 -7.71 -34.67 -5.34
C LYS A 111 -7.05 -35.96 -5.85
N ALA A 112 -5.79 -35.85 -6.27
CA ALA A 112 -4.98 -36.98 -6.74
C ALA A 112 -4.39 -37.83 -5.60
N SER A 113 -4.11 -37.21 -4.46
CA SER A 113 -3.47 -37.87 -3.30
C SER A 113 -4.17 -37.50 -1.98
N PRO A 114 -5.35 -38.08 -1.72
CA PRO A 114 -6.17 -37.72 -0.54
C PRO A 114 -5.53 -38.08 0.80
N GLN A 115 -4.45 -38.83 0.80
CA GLN A 115 -3.68 -39.17 2.02
C GLN A 115 -2.70 -38.06 2.44
N MET A 116 -2.43 -37.08 1.59
CA MET A 116 -1.54 -35.96 1.93
C MET A 116 -2.27 -34.94 2.81
N ASN A 117 -1.63 -34.55 3.91
CA ASN A 117 -2.14 -33.46 4.74
C ASN A 117 -1.81 -32.12 4.07
N LEU A 118 -2.77 -31.61 3.28
CA LEU A 118 -2.63 -30.37 2.53
C LEU A 118 -2.39 -29.14 3.39
N LEU A 119 -2.97 -29.09 4.58
CA LEU A 119 -2.73 -27.97 5.50
C LEU A 119 -1.26 -27.94 5.96
N MET A 120 -0.66 -29.11 6.17
CA MET A 120 0.72 -29.21 6.64
C MET A 120 1.74 -28.84 5.55
N LEU A 121 1.42 -29.05 4.27
CA LEU A 121 2.29 -28.75 3.14
C LEU A 121 1.97 -27.40 2.47
N GLY A 122 0.71 -27.01 2.49
CA GLY A 122 0.23 -25.83 1.78
C GLY A 122 0.75 -24.50 2.35
N PHE A 123 0.76 -24.35 3.67
CA PHE A 123 1.27 -23.13 4.29
C PHE A 123 2.75 -22.90 4.01
N PRO A 124 3.68 -23.84 4.29
CA PRO A 124 5.10 -23.65 3.98
C PRO A 124 5.36 -23.42 2.49
N LEU A 125 4.61 -24.08 1.61
CA LEU A 125 4.76 -23.90 0.18
C LEU A 125 4.35 -22.49 -0.27
N ASN A 126 3.21 -22.00 0.21
CA ASN A 126 2.76 -20.64 -0.07
C ASN A 126 3.74 -19.59 0.47
N GLU A 127 4.30 -19.81 1.65
CA GLU A 127 5.31 -18.93 2.23
C GLU A 127 6.57 -18.85 1.36
N ILE A 128 7.14 -20.01 1.00
CA ILE A 128 8.36 -20.08 0.19
C ILE A 128 8.14 -19.43 -1.18
N ILE A 129 7.05 -19.78 -1.87
CA ILE A 129 6.73 -19.24 -3.20
C ILE A 129 6.42 -17.76 -3.08
N GLY A 130 5.66 -17.34 -2.07
CA GLY A 130 5.35 -15.95 -1.81
C GLY A 130 6.60 -15.10 -1.61
N PHE A 131 7.55 -15.55 -0.78
CA PHE A 131 8.82 -14.85 -0.60
C PHE A 131 9.66 -14.79 -1.88
N MET A 132 9.72 -15.88 -2.64
CA MET A 132 10.43 -15.85 -3.94
C MET A 132 9.84 -14.81 -4.89
N ILE A 133 8.52 -14.74 -4.99
CA ILE A 133 7.86 -13.75 -5.85
C ILE A 133 8.09 -12.33 -5.31
N LEU A 134 7.97 -12.12 -3.99
CA LEU A 134 8.24 -10.83 -3.38
C LEU A 134 9.66 -10.35 -3.67
N LEU A 135 10.67 -11.21 -3.59
CA LEU A 135 12.05 -10.86 -3.93
C LEU A 135 12.18 -10.41 -5.40
N ILE A 136 11.52 -11.11 -6.32
CA ILE A 136 11.54 -10.78 -7.75
C ILE A 136 10.82 -9.44 -8.03
N VAL A 137 9.68 -9.21 -7.37
CA VAL A 137 8.83 -8.04 -7.61
C VAL A 137 9.28 -6.82 -6.80
N MET A 138 10.13 -7.00 -5.78
CA MET A 138 10.56 -5.93 -4.88
C MET A 138 11.09 -4.67 -5.58
N PRO A 139 11.97 -4.75 -6.60
CA PRO A 139 12.44 -3.56 -7.30
C PRO A 139 11.29 -2.77 -7.97
N VAL A 140 10.29 -3.49 -8.49
CA VAL A 140 9.10 -2.89 -9.11
C VAL A 140 8.24 -2.21 -8.03
N LEU A 141 8.05 -2.86 -6.87
CA LEU A 141 7.32 -2.29 -5.74
C LEU A 141 7.99 -1.01 -5.22
N MET A 142 9.32 -1.01 -5.05
CA MET A 142 10.06 0.18 -4.63
C MET A 142 9.91 1.33 -5.61
N SER A 143 10.02 1.06 -6.92
CA SER A 143 9.81 2.06 -7.96
C SER A 143 8.38 2.60 -7.95
N ALA A 144 7.39 1.74 -7.76
CA ALA A 144 5.99 2.12 -7.69
C ALA A 144 5.70 2.98 -6.44
N PHE A 145 6.25 2.64 -5.28
CA PHE A 145 6.14 3.47 -4.07
C PHE A 145 6.71 4.87 -4.30
N GLY A 146 7.88 4.98 -4.94
CA GLY A 146 8.44 6.27 -5.31
C GLY A 146 7.49 7.11 -6.17
N LYS A 147 6.94 6.51 -7.22
CA LYS A 147 5.98 7.19 -8.11
C LYS A 147 4.69 7.61 -7.41
N ILE A 148 4.16 6.76 -6.52
CA ILE A 148 2.96 7.07 -5.73
C ILE A 148 3.22 8.26 -4.82
N ILE A 149 4.34 8.26 -4.12
CA ILE A 149 4.73 9.32 -3.19
C ILE A 149 4.93 10.64 -3.94
N ASP A 150 5.68 10.63 -5.05
CA ASP A 150 5.92 11.83 -5.86
C ASP A 150 4.61 12.34 -6.51
N GLY A 151 3.77 11.44 -7.03
CA GLY A 151 2.48 11.80 -7.60
C GLY A 151 1.51 12.41 -6.58
N SER A 152 1.45 11.86 -5.38
CA SER A 152 0.66 12.41 -4.28
C SER A 152 1.13 13.81 -3.87
N PHE A 153 2.44 14.03 -3.89
CA PHE A 153 3.01 15.35 -3.61
C PHE A 153 2.66 16.38 -4.72
N GLU A 154 2.71 15.98 -5.99
CA GLU A 154 2.31 16.84 -7.09
C GLU A 154 0.81 17.21 -7.03
N GLU A 155 -0.05 16.26 -6.68
CA GLU A 155 -1.48 16.53 -6.47
C GLU A 155 -1.71 17.56 -5.36
N LEU A 156 -0.97 17.43 -4.27
CA LEU A 156 -1.00 18.38 -3.16
C LEU A 156 -0.54 19.78 -3.58
N LEU A 157 0.51 19.89 -4.39
CA LEU A 157 0.96 21.17 -4.94
C LEU A 157 -0.08 21.81 -5.87
N ARG A 158 -0.78 21.01 -6.67
CA ARG A 158 -1.87 21.52 -7.53
C ARG A 158 -3.05 22.05 -6.71
N LEU A 159 -3.34 21.44 -5.57
CA LEU A 159 -4.34 21.96 -4.63
C LEU A 159 -3.97 23.35 -4.13
N PHE A 160 -2.72 23.55 -3.71
CA PHE A 160 -2.24 24.85 -3.25
C PHE A 160 -2.30 25.90 -4.37
N ALA A 161 -1.79 25.56 -5.56
CA ALA A 161 -1.81 26.48 -6.70
C ALA A 161 -3.23 26.92 -7.10
N ARG A 162 -4.21 26.03 -6.97
CA ARG A 162 -5.60 26.34 -7.28
C ARG A 162 -6.26 27.19 -6.20
N ALA A 163 -5.90 26.97 -4.94
CA ALA A 163 -6.34 27.82 -3.83
C ALA A 163 -5.80 29.26 -3.96
N GLU A 164 -4.59 29.43 -4.51
CA GLU A 164 -4.00 30.75 -4.82
C GLU A 164 -4.64 31.39 -6.06
N GLY A 165 -4.90 30.61 -7.12
CA GLY A 165 -5.46 31.11 -8.41
C GLY A 165 -6.93 31.51 -8.35
N GLY A 166 -7.68 31.11 -7.33
CA GLY A 166 -9.07 31.57 -7.12
C GLY A 166 -9.19 32.97 -6.52
N ARG A 167 -8.09 33.73 -6.45
CA ARG A 167 -8.02 35.11 -5.92
C ARG A 167 -8.03 36.19 -6.98
N VAL A 168 -8.35 35.87 -8.25
CA VAL A 168 -8.53 36.87 -9.33
C VAL A 168 -9.99 37.00 -9.68
#